data_8ba0d1cb14ab0eb4e350e3951cadb23b
#
_entry.id   8ba0d1cb14ab0eb4e350e3951cadb23b
#
_cell.length_a   1.000
_cell.length_b   1.000
_cell.length_c   1.000
_cell.angle_alpha   90.00
_cell.angle_beta   90.00
_cell.angle_gamma   90.00
#
_symmetry.space_group_name_H-M   'P 1'
#
loop_
_entity.id
_entity.type
_entity.pdbx_description
1 polymer ?
#
loop_
_entity_poly.entity_id
_entity_poly.type
_entity_poly.pdbx_seq_one_letter_code
_entity_poly.pdbx_strand_id
1 'polypeptide(L)'
;MASEIKKNNKHLINAPAGSGKTTYIREQLKSICLNSPKSKILCITYTNRAADELKKNLDSENITVNTIHSYINDLISPFYSHKETLDLYWEIYGQKINERIMNVANDDHVRESNENYTERYGELTENIVRKNLSTVSYGEMPFTSLYTGKLSHDDLLMFANRLIKKYPVLLRKIGDKYNYIFIDEYQDTSGYILDIFYDAVKD
;
A
#
# COMPACT_ATOMS: atom_id res chain seq x y z
N MET A 1 21.08 17.66 -15.46
CA MET A 1 21.53 16.30 -15.80
C MET A 1 21.02 15.37 -14.70
N ALA A 2 20.38 14.26 -15.07
CA ALA A 2 20.01 13.24 -14.09
C ALA A 2 21.25 12.48 -13.65
N SER A 3 21.41 12.24 -12.35
CA SER A 3 22.47 11.37 -11.82
C SER A 3 21.89 9.98 -11.63
N GLU A 4 22.59 8.96 -12.15
CA GLU A 4 22.22 7.55 -12.05
C GLU A 4 23.19 6.86 -11.09
N ILE A 5 22.65 6.18 -10.07
CA ILE A 5 23.43 5.35 -9.17
C ILE A 5 23.08 3.89 -9.44
N LYS A 6 24.04 3.10 -9.95
CA LYS A 6 23.90 1.66 -10.17
C LYS A 6 24.44 0.88 -8.99
N LYS A 7 23.62 0.09 -8.32
CA LYS A 7 24.05 -0.84 -7.30
C LYS A 7 23.17 -2.10 -7.36
N ASN A 8 23.75 -3.23 -7.76
CA ASN A 8 23.08 -4.54 -7.81
C ASN A 8 21.75 -4.52 -8.56
N ASN A 9 21.74 -4.18 -9.86
CA ASN A 9 20.53 -4.08 -10.71
C ASN A 9 19.48 -3.05 -10.24
N LYS A 10 19.80 -2.21 -9.26
CA LYS A 10 18.95 -1.11 -8.78
C LYS A 10 19.45 0.20 -9.35
N HIS A 11 18.55 0.93 -9.98
CA HIS A 11 18.86 2.23 -10.57
C HIS A 11 18.07 3.31 -9.83
N LEU A 12 18.76 4.20 -9.14
CA LEU A 12 18.17 5.40 -8.56
C LEU A 12 18.39 6.55 -9.52
N ILE A 13 17.30 7.11 -10.05
CA ILE A 13 17.35 8.25 -10.95
C ILE A 13 16.84 9.47 -10.16
N ASN A 14 17.77 10.33 -9.80
CA ASN A 14 17.44 11.58 -9.12
C ASN A 14 17.42 12.71 -10.14
N ALA A 15 16.26 13.35 -10.31
CA ALA A 15 16.07 14.45 -11.24
C ALA A 15 14.97 15.39 -10.72
N PRO A 16 15.10 16.71 -10.90
CA PRO A 16 14.10 17.67 -10.43
C PRO A 16 12.75 17.48 -11.13
N ALA A 17 11.71 18.08 -10.56
CA ALA A 17 10.38 18.09 -11.17
C ALA A 17 10.45 18.71 -12.58
N GLY A 18 9.72 18.14 -13.55
CA GLY A 18 9.73 18.60 -14.95
C GLY A 18 10.97 18.21 -15.77
N SER A 19 11.89 17.44 -15.21
CA SER A 19 13.14 17.01 -15.91
C SER A 19 12.98 15.86 -16.91
N GLY A 20 11.75 15.40 -17.16
CA GLY A 20 11.48 14.30 -18.08
C GLY A 20 11.60 12.90 -17.48
N LYS A 21 11.51 12.73 -16.14
CA LYS A 21 11.53 11.39 -15.48
C LYS A 21 10.53 10.42 -16.10
N THR A 22 9.28 10.83 -16.25
CA THR A 22 8.21 10.00 -16.82
C THR A 22 8.51 9.62 -18.27
N THR A 23 9.10 10.53 -19.06
CA THR A 23 9.54 10.24 -20.44
C THR A 23 10.66 9.20 -20.42
N TYR A 24 11.64 9.35 -19.54
CA TYR A 24 12.72 8.37 -19.40
C TYR A 24 12.18 6.98 -19.01
N ILE A 25 11.28 6.90 -18.02
CA ILE A 25 10.63 5.63 -17.65
C ILE A 25 9.96 5.00 -18.87
N ARG A 26 9.20 5.76 -19.64
CA ARG A 26 8.56 5.25 -20.89
C ARG A 26 9.56 4.70 -21.91
N GLU A 27 10.68 5.37 -22.10
CA GLU A 27 11.73 4.91 -23.00
C GLU A 27 12.34 3.59 -22.52
N GLN A 28 12.61 3.47 -21.21
CA GLN A 28 13.08 2.23 -20.62
C GLN A 28 12.06 1.10 -20.78
N LEU A 29 10.79 1.36 -20.51
CA LEU A 29 9.71 0.38 -20.69
C LEU A 29 9.64 -0.13 -22.13
N LYS A 30 9.69 0.77 -23.12
CA LYS A 30 9.71 0.39 -24.54
C LYS A 30 10.95 -0.44 -24.88
N SER A 31 12.11 -0.04 -24.40
CA SER A 31 13.36 -0.78 -24.61
C SER A 31 13.31 -2.20 -24.04
N ILE A 32 12.79 -2.35 -22.80
CA ILE A 32 12.64 -3.66 -22.17
C ILE A 32 11.64 -4.52 -22.94
N CYS A 33 10.50 -3.99 -23.35
CA CYS A 33 9.51 -4.72 -24.14
C CYS A 33 10.06 -5.22 -25.47
N LEU A 34 10.93 -4.43 -26.11
CA LEU A 34 11.58 -4.85 -27.37
C LEU A 34 12.64 -5.93 -27.14
N ASN A 35 13.49 -5.77 -26.13
CA ASN A 35 14.64 -6.65 -25.89
C ASN A 35 14.27 -7.91 -25.09
N SER A 36 13.21 -7.84 -24.29
CA SER A 36 12.76 -8.90 -23.39
C SER A 36 11.23 -8.96 -23.32
N PRO A 37 10.55 -9.34 -24.41
CA PRO A 37 9.11 -9.22 -24.58
C PRO A 37 8.28 -10.07 -23.59
N LYS A 38 8.89 -11.04 -22.90
CA LYS A 38 8.23 -11.87 -21.88
C LYS A 38 8.41 -11.32 -20.45
N SER A 39 9.21 -10.29 -20.28
CA SER A 39 9.45 -9.71 -18.95
C SER A 39 8.22 -8.99 -18.41
N LYS A 40 7.86 -9.30 -17.18
CA LYS A 40 6.78 -8.63 -16.48
C LYS A 40 7.34 -7.41 -15.73
N ILE A 41 6.69 -6.28 -15.91
CA ILE A 41 7.13 -4.99 -15.41
C ILE A 41 6.06 -4.40 -14.50
N LEU A 42 6.46 -3.93 -13.33
CA LEU A 42 5.61 -3.17 -12.42
C LEU A 42 6.05 -1.70 -12.44
N CYS A 43 5.11 -0.80 -12.68
CA CYS A 43 5.31 0.64 -12.53
C CYS A 43 4.41 1.15 -11.40
N ILE A 44 5.02 1.72 -10.39
CA ILE A 44 4.33 2.33 -9.26
C ILE A 44 4.41 3.84 -9.38
N THR A 45 3.27 4.50 -9.20
CA THR A 45 3.16 5.96 -9.15
C THR A 45 2.49 6.40 -7.85
N TYR A 46 2.59 7.69 -7.55
CA TYR A 46 1.92 8.23 -6.36
C TYR A 46 0.46 8.60 -6.62
N THR A 47 0.12 9.02 -7.84
CA THR A 47 -1.23 9.53 -8.19
C THR A 47 -1.85 8.76 -9.35
N ASN A 48 -3.18 8.70 -9.38
CA ASN A 48 -3.95 8.14 -10.50
C ASN A 48 -3.62 8.87 -11.81
N ARG A 49 -3.47 10.19 -11.77
CA ARG A 49 -3.09 10.99 -12.95
C ARG A 49 -1.75 10.55 -13.55
N ALA A 50 -0.74 10.32 -12.69
CA ALA A 50 0.56 9.85 -13.15
C ALA A 50 0.48 8.41 -13.70
N ALA A 51 -0.31 7.54 -13.05
CA ALA A 51 -0.56 6.20 -13.55
C ALA A 51 -1.22 6.22 -14.94
N ASP A 52 -2.24 7.04 -15.14
CA ASP A 52 -2.94 7.19 -16.41
C ASP A 52 -2.02 7.79 -17.48
N GLU A 53 -1.17 8.73 -17.09
CA GLU A 53 -0.18 9.30 -18.00
C GLU A 53 0.87 8.27 -18.44
N LEU A 54 1.34 7.42 -17.54
CA LEU A 54 2.25 6.32 -17.90
C LEU A 54 1.58 5.28 -18.78
N LYS A 55 0.30 4.96 -18.56
CA LYS A 55 -0.46 4.00 -19.38
C LYS A 55 -0.65 4.47 -20.81
N LYS A 56 -0.68 5.78 -21.06
CA LYS A 56 -0.83 6.30 -22.43
C LYS A 56 0.29 5.81 -23.34
N ASN A 57 -0.08 5.16 -24.44
CA ASN A 57 0.85 4.61 -25.45
C ASN A 57 1.76 3.45 -24.96
N LEU A 58 1.32 2.73 -23.92
CA LEU A 58 1.93 1.48 -23.48
C LEU A 58 0.96 0.33 -23.80
N ASP A 59 1.03 -0.20 -25.00
CA ASP A 59 0.26 -1.39 -25.44
C ASP A 59 1.06 -2.67 -25.11
N SER A 60 1.13 -3.03 -23.82
CA SER A 60 1.76 -4.29 -23.44
C SER A 60 1.06 -4.89 -22.22
N GLU A 61 0.54 -6.10 -22.37
CA GLU A 61 -0.07 -6.88 -21.30
C GLU A 61 0.92 -7.24 -20.18
N ASN A 62 2.21 -7.09 -20.45
CA ASN A 62 3.27 -7.40 -19.48
C ASN A 62 3.62 -6.23 -18.57
N ILE A 63 3.03 -5.05 -18.78
CA ILE A 63 3.26 -3.87 -17.95
C ILE A 63 2.06 -3.64 -17.04
N THR A 64 2.29 -3.72 -15.74
CA THR A 64 1.32 -3.34 -14.71
C THR A 64 1.65 -1.93 -14.23
N VAL A 65 0.72 -0.99 -14.35
CA VAL A 65 0.87 0.38 -13.83
C VAL A 65 -0.22 0.62 -12.79
N ASN A 66 0.17 0.89 -11.57
CA ASN A 66 -0.74 1.15 -10.45
C ASN A 66 -0.25 2.29 -9.58
N THR A 67 -1.16 2.89 -8.81
CA THR A 67 -0.73 3.70 -7.68
C THR A 67 -0.23 2.80 -6.55
N ILE A 68 0.59 3.39 -5.68
CA ILE A 68 1.19 2.68 -4.54
C ILE A 68 0.13 2.06 -3.64
N HIS A 69 -0.90 2.82 -3.28
CA HIS A 69 -1.98 2.36 -2.40
C HIS A 69 -2.82 1.26 -3.05
N SER A 70 -3.17 1.43 -4.33
CA SER A 70 -3.91 0.41 -5.07
C SER A 70 -3.12 -0.89 -5.14
N TYR A 71 -1.84 -0.82 -5.50
CA TYR A 71 -1.00 -2.01 -5.61
C TYR A 71 -0.82 -2.74 -4.26
N ILE A 72 -0.53 -1.98 -3.20
CA ILE A 72 -0.36 -2.54 -1.86
C ILE A 72 -1.66 -3.13 -1.33
N ASN A 73 -2.80 -2.46 -1.55
CA ASN A 73 -4.10 -3.01 -1.20
C ASN A 73 -4.38 -4.32 -1.93
N ASP A 74 -4.16 -4.38 -3.25
CA ASP A 74 -4.35 -5.60 -4.05
C ASP A 74 -3.44 -6.75 -3.58
N LEU A 75 -2.23 -6.44 -3.12
CA LEU A 75 -1.28 -7.42 -2.61
C LEU A 75 -1.76 -8.06 -1.31
N ILE A 76 -2.31 -7.27 -0.37
CA ILE A 76 -2.63 -7.73 0.98
C ILE A 76 -4.12 -8.03 1.21
N SER A 77 -5.03 -7.50 0.37
CA SER A 77 -6.48 -7.68 0.52
C SER A 77 -6.94 -9.15 0.53
N PRO A 78 -6.31 -10.10 -0.20
CA PRO A 78 -6.66 -11.51 -0.08
C PRO A 78 -6.49 -12.10 1.33
N PHE A 79 -5.73 -11.41 2.19
CA PHE A 79 -5.43 -11.85 3.56
C PHE A 79 -6.22 -11.10 4.63
N TYR A 80 -7.07 -10.16 4.26
CA TYR A 80 -7.79 -9.28 5.20
C TYR A 80 -8.65 -10.02 6.24
N SER A 81 -9.19 -11.18 5.90
CA SER A 81 -9.98 -12.01 6.83
C SER A 81 -9.18 -13.12 7.51
N HIS A 82 -7.87 -13.23 7.27
CA HIS A 82 -7.04 -14.21 7.93
C HIS A 82 -6.84 -13.84 9.40
N LYS A 83 -6.88 -14.86 10.25
CA LYS A 83 -6.75 -14.69 11.70
C LYS A 83 -5.49 -13.89 12.07
N GLU A 84 -4.37 -14.22 11.45
CA GLU A 84 -3.08 -13.54 11.67
C GLU A 84 -3.10 -12.07 11.31
N THR A 85 -3.88 -11.68 10.30
CA THR A 85 -4.07 -10.29 9.89
C THR A 85 -4.95 -9.55 10.89
N LEU A 86 -5.99 -10.20 11.40
CA LEU A 86 -6.86 -9.65 12.44
C LEU A 86 -6.10 -9.49 13.77
N ASP A 87 -5.28 -10.47 14.13
CA ASP A 87 -4.43 -10.41 15.32
C ASP A 87 -3.40 -9.27 15.21
N LEU A 88 -2.79 -9.08 14.02
CA LEU A 88 -1.90 -7.94 13.77
C LEU A 88 -2.65 -6.61 13.82
N TYR A 89 -3.86 -6.53 13.27
CA TYR A 89 -4.70 -5.34 13.36
C TYR A 89 -4.96 -4.97 14.82
N TRP A 90 -5.30 -5.96 15.64
CA TRP A 90 -5.53 -5.75 17.07
C TRP A 90 -4.25 -5.36 17.82
N GLU A 91 -3.11 -5.95 17.48
CA GLU A 91 -1.80 -5.57 18.03
C GLU A 91 -1.48 -4.09 17.80
N ILE A 92 -1.83 -3.57 16.60
CA ILE A 92 -1.53 -2.18 16.21
C ILE A 92 -2.55 -1.19 16.79
N TYR A 93 -3.84 -1.52 16.71
CA TYR A 93 -4.93 -0.55 16.97
C TYR A 93 -5.71 -0.82 18.23
N GLY A 94 -5.53 -1.95 18.90
CA GLY A 94 -6.31 -2.34 20.09
C GLY A 94 -6.25 -1.33 21.22
N GLN A 95 -5.08 -0.79 21.53
CA GLN A 95 -4.94 0.26 22.53
C GLN A 95 -5.72 1.52 22.14
N LYS A 96 -5.59 1.99 20.89
CA LYS A 96 -6.31 3.16 20.40
C LYS A 96 -7.83 2.95 20.35
N ILE A 97 -8.27 1.72 20.08
CA ILE A 97 -9.68 1.33 20.17
C ILE A 97 -10.17 1.47 21.60
N ASN A 98 -9.45 0.93 22.58
CA ASN A 98 -9.81 1.02 24.00
C ASN A 98 -9.82 2.46 24.52
N GLU A 99 -8.83 3.26 24.15
CA GLU A 99 -8.80 4.68 24.47
C GLU A 99 -10.03 5.42 23.94
N ARG A 100 -10.48 5.13 22.73
CA ARG A 100 -11.70 5.73 22.15
C ARG A 100 -12.99 5.25 22.84
N ILE A 101 -13.04 4.00 23.26
CA ILE A 101 -14.18 3.47 24.03
C ILE A 101 -14.28 4.19 25.38
N MET A 102 -13.16 4.45 26.05
CA MET A 102 -13.11 5.03 27.39
C MET A 102 -13.20 6.56 27.41
N ASN A 103 -12.64 7.25 26.40
CA ASN A 103 -12.48 8.72 26.39
C ASN A 103 -13.35 9.38 25.30
N VAL A 104 -14.66 9.34 25.47
CA VAL A 104 -15.64 9.87 24.50
C VAL A 104 -15.76 11.41 24.53
N ALA A 105 -15.24 12.08 25.57
CA ALA A 105 -15.73 13.39 25.97
C ALA A 105 -15.40 14.58 25.03
N ASN A 106 -14.37 14.49 24.17
CA ASN A 106 -13.83 15.67 23.49
C ASN A 106 -13.75 15.57 21.94
N ASP A 107 -14.27 14.52 21.34
CA ASP A 107 -14.21 14.33 19.88
C ASP A 107 -15.57 13.89 19.34
N ASP A 108 -16.23 14.77 18.61
CA ASP A 108 -17.59 14.53 18.08
C ASP A 108 -17.62 13.32 17.13
N HIS A 109 -16.55 13.10 16.35
CA HIS A 109 -16.45 11.94 15.44
C HIS A 109 -16.30 10.63 16.22
N VAL A 110 -15.56 10.64 17.33
CA VAL A 110 -15.46 9.45 18.21
C VAL A 110 -16.80 9.14 18.83
N ARG A 111 -17.53 10.16 19.31
CA ARG A 111 -18.87 10.01 19.89
C ARG A 111 -19.84 9.42 18.89
N GLU A 112 -19.96 10.00 17.71
CA GLU A 112 -20.81 9.51 16.62
C GLU A 112 -20.45 8.06 16.23
N SER A 113 -19.15 7.75 16.13
CA SER A 113 -18.68 6.39 15.84
C SER A 113 -19.08 5.39 16.93
N ASN A 114 -19.03 5.79 18.22
CA ASN A 114 -19.42 4.97 19.35
C ASN A 114 -20.93 4.74 19.38
N GLU A 115 -21.73 5.78 19.13
CA GLU A 115 -23.19 5.70 19.05
C GLU A 115 -23.61 4.77 17.92
N ASN A 116 -23.10 4.97 16.70
CA ASN A 116 -23.38 4.13 15.54
C ASN A 116 -23.01 2.66 15.78
N TYR A 117 -21.88 2.41 16.45
CA TYR A 117 -21.48 1.04 16.76
C TYR A 117 -22.40 0.40 17.79
N THR A 118 -22.77 1.15 18.85
CA THR A 118 -23.69 0.69 19.88
C THR A 118 -25.08 0.42 19.32
N GLU A 119 -25.59 1.30 18.46
CA GLU A 119 -26.87 1.10 17.79
C GLU A 119 -26.89 -0.19 16.96
N ARG A 120 -25.80 -0.48 16.26
CA ARG A 120 -25.70 -1.66 15.41
C ARG A 120 -25.49 -2.97 16.15
N TYR A 121 -24.73 -2.96 17.25
CA TYR A 121 -24.28 -4.18 17.93
C TYR A 121 -24.79 -4.31 19.37
N GLY A 122 -25.57 -3.34 19.84
CA GLY A 122 -26.19 -3.32 21.17
C GLY A 122 -25.29 -2.83 22.30
N GLU A 123 -23.97 -3.04 22.17
CA GLU A 123 -22.98 -2.66 23.18
C GLU A 123 -21.63 -2.36 22.53
N LEU A 124 -20.88 -1.42 23.10
CA LEU A 124 -19.53 -1.09 22.68
C LEU A 124 -18.52 -1.43 23.79
N THR A 125 -17.90 -2.58 23.69
CA THR A 125 -16.82 -3.03 24.57
C THR A 125 -15.69 -3.61 23.72
N GLU A 126 -14.47 -3.67 24.28
CA GLU A 126 -13.32 -4.28 23.63
C GLU A 126 -13.62 -5.68 23.11
N ASN A 127 -14.24 -6.50 23.96
CA ASN A 127 -14.57 -7.88 23.62
C ASN A 127 -15.56 -7.98 22.46
N ILE A 128 -16.55 -7.12 22.39
CA ILE A 128 -17.54 -7.09 21.31
C ILE A 128 -16.91 -6.59 20.02
N VAL A 129 -16.09 -5.54 20.08
CA VAL A 129 -15.36 -5.05 18.91
C VAL A 129 -14.46 -6.16 18.36
N ARG A 130 -13.69 -6.82 19.22
CA ARG A 130 -12.79 -7.90 18.81
C ARG A 130 -13.52 -9.09 18.23
N LYS A 131 -14.66 -9.49 18.82
CA LYS A 131 -15.49 -10.58 18.34
C LYS A 131 -16.12 -10.30 16.97
N ASN A 132 -16.52 -9.05 16.72
CA ASN A 132 -17.18 -8.64 15.49
C ASN A 132 -16.18 -8.27 14.38
N LEU A 133 -14.90 -8.11 14.69
CA LEU A 133 -13.85 -7.84 13.71
C LEU A 133 -13.56 -9.10 12.90
N SER A 134 -14.19 -9.23 11.74
CA SER A 134 -14.08 -10.40 10.86
C SER A 134 -13.21 -10.18 9.64
N THR A 135 -12.91 -8.94 9.32
CA THR A 135 -12.06 -8.56 8.19
C THR A 135 -11.44 -7.18 8.40
N VAL A 136 -10.25 -6.98 7.84
CA VAL A 136 -9.69 -5.65 7.61
C VAL A 136 -10.20 -5.18 6.25
N SER A 137 -10.25 -3.88 6.04
CA SER A 137 -10.59 -3.30 4.74
C SER A 137 -9.85 -1.96 4.57
N TYR A 138 -9.74 -1.51 3.33
CA TYR A 138 -9.18 -0.20 3.01
C TYR A 138 -10.26 0.74 2.49
N GLY A 139 -10.16 2.01 2.86
CA GLY A 139 -11.03 3.06 2.32
C GLY A 139 -10.29 4.38 2.21
N GLU A 140 -10.51 5.06 1.09
CA GLU A 140 -9.86 6.35 0.79
C GLU A 140 -10.38 7.49 1.68
N MET A 141 -11.50 7.28 2.37
CA MET A 141 -12.07 8.29 3.26
C MET A 141 -11.20 8.46 4.51
N PRO A 142 -10.88 9.70 4.92
CA PRO A 142 -10.02 9.97 6.08
C PRO A 142 -10.63 9.53 7.42
N PHE A 143 -11.97 9.44 7.49
CA PHE A 143 -12.69 9.01 8.69
C PHE A 143 -13.05 7.53 8.57
N THR A 144 -12.21 6.68 9.11
CA THR A 144 -12.44 5.25 9.14
C THR A 144 -12.74 4.81 10.56
N SER A 145 -13.77 3.97 10.71
CA SER A 145 -14.04 3.37 12.02
C SER A 145 -13.03 2.27 12.30
N LEU A 146 -12.18 2.48 13.29
CA LEU A 146 -11.26 1.43 13.78
C LEU A 146 -12.01 0.21 14.30
N TYR A 147 -13.25 0.36 14.72
CA TYR A 147 -14.08 -0.76 15.24
C TYR A 147 -14.47 -1.77 14.16
N THR A 148 -14.44 -1.37 12.90
CA THR A 148 -14.81 -2.22 11.75
C THR A 148 -13.63 -2.69 10.92
N GLY A 149 -12.40 -2.48 11.41
CA GLY A 149 -11.19 -2.93 10.69
C GLY A 149 -10.83 -2.09 9.47
N LYS A 150 -11.36 -0.87 9.34
CA LYS A 150 -11.14 -0.05 8.15
C LYS A 150 -9.87 0.80 8.28
N LEU A 151 -8.90 0.53 7.41
CA LEU A 151 -7.65 1.28 7.31
C LEU A 151 -7.86 2.58 6.51
N SER A 152 -7.27 3.67 6.99
CA SER A 152 -7.15 4.91 6.23
C SER A 152 -6.05 4.82 5.17
N HIS A 153 -5.92 5.87 4.38
CA HIS A 153 -4.88 5.98 3.36
C HIS A 153 -3.47 5.86 3.96
N ASP A 154 -3.22 6.58 5.04
CA ASP A 154 -1.92 6.56 5.73
C ASP A 154 -1.68 5.24 6.48
N ASP A 155 -2.73 4.67 7.08
CA ASP A 155 -2.63 3.41 7.83
C ASP A 155 -2.33 2.20 6.93
N LEU A 156 -2.82 2.18 5.69
CA LEU A 156 -2.64 1.07 4.77
C LEU A 156 -1.17 0.72 4.56
N LEU A 157 -0.34 1.72 4.30
CA LEU A 157 1.08 1.51 3.99
C LEU A 157 1.86 1.02 5.21
N MET A 158 1.59 1.58 6.38
CA MET A 158 2.20 1.15 7.64
C MET A 158 1.76 -0.27 8.01
N PHE A 159 0.46 -0.56 7.90
CA PHE A 159 -0.10 -1.88 8.17
C PHE A 159 0.48 -2.94 7.24
N ALA A 160 0.52 -2.65 5.93
CA ALA A 160 1.10 -3.54 4.92
C ALA A 160 2.57 -3.83 5.20
N ASN A 161 3.37 -2.83 5.55
CA ASN A 161 4.77 -3.03 5.90
C ASN A 161 4.93 -4.00 7.08
N ARG A 162 4.13 -3.85 8.15
CA ARG A 162 4.16 -4.76 9.30
C ARG A 162 3.70 -6.17 8.92
N LEU A 163 2.63 -6.28 8.12
CA LEU A 163 2.13 -7.58 7.65
C LEU A 163 3.17 -8.30 6.79
N ILE A 164 3.81 -7.60 5.86
CA ILE A 164 4.83 -8.15 4.97
C ILE A 164 6.07 -8.57 5.74
N LYS A 165 6.53 -7.78 6.72
CA LYS A 165 7.65 -8.14 7.61
C LYS A 165 7.35 -9.39 8.43
N LYS A 166 6.11 -9.55 8.88
CA LYS A 166 5.66 -10.75 9.61
C LYS A 166 5.54 -11.98 8.70
N TYR A 167 5.20 -11.76 7.42
CA TYR A 167 4.98 -12.80 6.41
C TYR A 167 5.79 -12.56 5.13
N PRO A 168 7.11 -12.87 5.14
CA PRO A 168 8.01 -12.60 4.01
C PRO A 168 7.63 -13.29 2.69
N VAL A 169 6.73 -14.27 2.74
CA VAL A 169 6.18 -14.90 1.53
C VAL A 169 5.51 -13.88 0.59
N LEU A 170 5.00 -12.77 1.13
CA LEU A 170 4.42 -11.69 0.35
C LEU A 170 5.47 -10.95 -0.49
N LEU A 171 6.70 -10.80 0.03
CA LEU A 171 7.81 -10.23 -0.74
C LEU A 171 8.18 -11.12 -1.92
N ARG A 172 8.25 -12.43 -1.70
CA ARG A 172 8.54 -13.40 -2.78
C ARG A 172 7.50 -13.32 -3.90
N LYS A 173 6.22 -13.13 -3.57
CA LYS A 173 5.18 -12.92 -4.60
C LYS A 173 5.47 -11.74 -5.53
N ILE A 174 6.06 -10.66 -5.02
CA ILE A 174 6.44 -9.51 -5.83
C ILE A 174 7.64 -9.87 -6.71
N GLY A 175 8.71 -10.41 -6.11
CA GLY A 175 9.93 -10.80 -6.82
C GLY A 175 9.70 -11.85 -7.89
N ASP A 176 8.90 -12.87 -7.60
CA ASP A 176 8.57 -13.95 -8.55
C ASP A 176 7.68 -13.46 -9.71
N LYS A 177 6.86 -12.42 -9.46
CA LYS A 177 5.93 -11.92 -10.46
C LYS A 177 6.56 -10.93 -11.44
N TYR A 178 7.49 -10.08 -10.97
CA TYR A 178 8.02 -8.98 -11.77
C TYR A 178 9.54 -9.05 -11.94
N ASN A 179 9.98 -8.93 -13.20
CA ASN A 179 11.39 -8.87 -13.55
C ASN A 179 11.97 -7.46 -13.36
N TYR A 180 11.12 -6.44 -13.49
CA TYR A 180 11.49 -5.03 -13.35
C TYR A 180 10.44 -4.29 -12.53
N ILE A 181 10.91 -3.40 -11.65
CA ILE A 181 10.06 -2.52 -10.84
C ILE A 181 10.54 -1.08 -11.03
N PHE A 182 9.64 -0.22 -11.48
CA PHE A 182 9.85 1.22 -11.61
C PHE A 182 8.99 1.92 -10.56
N ILE A 183 9.57 2.86 -9.82
CA ILE A 183 8.87 3.70 -8.85
C ILE A 183 9.06 5.15 -9.30
N ASP A 184 7.99 5.78 -9.78
CA ASP A 184 7.97 7.20 -10.10
C ASP A 184 7.67 8.02 -8.86
N GLU A 185 8.27 9.22 -8.75
CA GLU A 185 8.15 10.11 -7.59
C GLU A 185 8.53 9.43 -6.25
N TYR A 186 9.62 8.64 -6.27
CA TYR A 186 10.06 7.88 -5.09
C TYR A 186 10.35 8.76 -3.86
N GLN A 187 10.70 10.03 -4.05
CA GLN A 187 10.97 10.99 -2.97
C GLN A 187 9.71 11.30 -2.14
N ASP A 188 8.51 11.17 -2.75
CA ASP A 188 7.23 11.39 -2.09
C ASP A 188 6.69 10.07 -1.48
N THR A 189 7.41 8.96 -1.72
CA THR A 189 7.04 7.63 -1.27
C THR A 189 7.52 7.43 0.17
N SER A 190 6.64 6.92 1.03
CA SER A 190 7.01 6.61 2.42
C SER A 190 8.15 5.59 2.48
N GLY A 191 9.05 5.74 3.46
CA GLY A 191 10.16 4.80 3.68
C GLY A 191 9.72 3.33 3.81
N TYR A 192 8.52 3.10 4.36
CA TYR A 192 7.94 1.75 4.50
C TYR A 192 7.78 1.03 3.16
N ILE A 193 7.46 1.76 2.12
CA ILE A 193 7.21 1.20 0.79
C ILE A 193 8.50 0.92 0.05
N LEU A 194 9.45 1.84 0.18
CA LEU A 194 10.77 1.61 -0.40
C LEU A 194 11.38 0.33 0.16
N ASP A 195 11.29 0.11 1.48
CA ASP A 195 11.75 -1.11 2.13
C ASP A 195 11.12 -2.36 1.51
N ILE A 196 9.79 -2.36 1.28
CA ILE A 196 9.07 -3.49 0.68
C ILE A 196 9.63 -3.83 -0.71
N PHE A 197 9.77 -2.82 -1.58
CA PHE A 197 10.27 -3.07 -2.93
C PHE A 197 11.75 -3.37 -2.97
N TYR A 198 12.56 -2.77 -2.10
CA TYR A 198 13.96 -3.10 -1.96
C TYR A 198 14.16 -4.55 -1.51
N ASP A 199 13.38 -5.00 -0.54
CA ASP A 199 13.48 -6.37 -0.03
C ASP A 199 12.92 -7.40 -1.00
N ALA A 200 11.92 -7.05 -1.81
CA ALA A 200 11.35 -7.93 -2.84
C ALA A 200 12.32 -8.24 -4.00
N VAL A 201 13.32 -7.38 -4.25
CA VAL A 201 14.33 -7.55 -5.33
C VAL A 201 15.73 -7.82 -4.78
N LYS A 202 15.84 -8.18 -3.50
CA LYS A 202 17.07 -8.74 -2.92
C LYS A 202 17.12 -10.22 -3.29
N ASP A 203 18.01 -10.55 -4.18
CA ASP A 203 18.37 -11.85 -4.76
C ASP A 203 17.79 -12.06 -6.13
#